data_6def2548776299c1d7fe504aa83c0edc
#
_entry.id   6def2548776299c1d7fe504aa83c0edc
#
_cell.length_a   1.000
_cell.length_b   1.000
_cell.length_c   1.000
_cell.angle_alpha   90.00
_cell.angle_beta   90.00
_cell.angle_gamma   90.00
#
_symmetry.space_group_name_H-M   'P 1'
#
loop_
_entity.id
_entity.type
_entity.pdbx_description
1 polymer ?
#
loop_
_entity_poly.entity_id
_entity_poly.type
_entity_poly.pdbx_seq_one_letter_code
_entity_poly.pdbx_strand_id
1 'polypeptide(L)'
;MMTAEQKKELVRRYYQEIWTEGNLAFADRVFTDDYVNRDPASPGGCVEGREGFKHLVQALRGAFHDMRMTIDHQHVDGDVVITEWTAHAVHRGSLFGIPPTGKSGHTTGVTISTFAGDKIREDRAIWDTFGLLTRVGALTKAG
;
A
#
# COMPACT_ATOMS: atom_id res chain seq x y z
N MET A 1 -16.88 -8.85 17.93
CA MET A 1 -15.99 -9.56 16.99
C MET A 1 -16.40 -9.22 15.56
N MET A 2 -15.43 -8.92 14.70
CA MET A 2 -15.71 -8.58 13.31
C MET A 2 -15.99 -9.82 12.48
N THR A 3 -16.99 -9.72 11.59
CA THR A 3 -17.26 -10.76 10.60
C THR A 3 -16.23 -10.68 9.47
N ALA A 4 -16.17 -11.73 8.62
CA ALA A 4 -15.32 -11.73 7.43
C ALA A 4 -15.62 -10.52 6.53
N GLU A 5 -16.89 -10.19 6.30
CA GLU A 5 -17.28 -9.04 5.49
C GLU A 5 -16.87 -7.72 6.12
N GLN A 6 -16.96 -7.57 7.43
CA GLN A 6 -16.51 -6.37 8.13
C GLN A 6 -14.99 -6.18 8.02
N LYS A 7 -14.24 -7.28 8.11
CA LYS A 7 -12.77 -7.23 7.93
C LYS A 7 -12.41 -6.80 6.50
N LYS A 8 -13.05 -7.38 5.50
CA LYS A 8 -12.85 -6.99 4.09
C LYS A 8 -13.17 -5.52 3.87
N GLU A 9 -14.31 -5.06 4.42
CA GLU A 9 -14.73 -3.67 4.28
C GLU A 9 -13.76 -2.70 4.94
N LEU A 10 -13.23 -3.03 6.12
CA LEU A 10 -12.25 -2.20 6.78
C LEU A 10 -10.96 -2.05 5.94
N VAL A 11 -10.52 -3.14 5.29
CA VAL A 11 -9.35 -3.09 4.41
C VAL A 11 -9.65 -2.22 3.18
N ARG A 12 -10.81 -2.39 2.54
CA ARG A 12 -11.22 -1.55 1.40
C ARG A 12 -11.22 -0.08 1.78
N ARG A 13 -11.78 0.24 2.94
CA ARG A 13 -11.85 1.60 3.45
C ARG A 13 -10.46 2.17 3.74
N TYR A 14 -9.58 1.39 4.33
CA TYR A 14 -8.20 1.78 4.59
C TYR A 14 -7.47 2.13 3.28
N TYR A 15 -7.64 1.33 2.23
CA TYR A 15 -7.01 1.60 0.94
C TYR A 15 -7.56 2.88 0.32
N GLN A 16 -8.85 3.10 0.39
CA GLN A 16 -9.48 4.31 -0.14
C GLN A 16 -9.03 5.55 0.64
N GLU A 17 -9.12 5.52 1.96
CA GLU A 17 -8.86 6.70 2.77
C GLU A 17 -7.37 7.04 2.86
N ILE A 18 -6.51 6.06 3.08
CA ILE A 18 -5.09 6.33 3.28
C ILE A 18 -4.35 6.48 1.96
N TRP A 19 -4.44 5.47 1.10
CA TRP A 19 -3.67 5.48 -0.14
C TRP A 19 -4.26 6.42 -1.21
N THR A 20 -5.55 6.32 -1.47
CA THR A 20 -6.19 7.12 -2.53
C THR A 20 -6.40 8.57 -2.08
N GLU A 21 -6.93 8.79 -0.90
CA GLU A 21 -7.29 10.14 -0.44
C GLU A 21 -6.20 10.83 0.40
N GLY A 22 -5.24 10.07 0.92
CA GLY A 22 -4.17 10.63 1.73
C GLY A 22 -4.59 10.98 3.16
N ASN A 23 -5.69 10.40 3.65
CA ASN A 23 -6.15 10.62 5.02
C ASN A 23 -5.31 9.76 6.00
N LEU A 24 -4.17 10.29 6.41
CA LEU A 24 -3.22 9.55 7.26
C LEU A 24 -3.78 9.28 8.66
N ALA A 25 -4.66 10.15 9.16
CA ALA A 25 -5.26 9.97 10.49
C ALA A 25 -6.06 8.68 10.60
N PHE A 26 -6.54 8.12 9.48
CA PHE A 26 -7.26 6.86 9.48
C PHE A 26 -6.39 5.69 9.96
N ALA A 27 -5.07 5.80 9.84
CA ALA A 27 -4.13 4.79 10.35
C ALA A 27 -4.31 4.54 11.86
N ASP A 28 -4.64 5.58 12.62
CA ASP A 28 -4.83 5.45 14.06
C ASP A 28 -6.11 4.67 14.42
N ARG A 29 -7.05 4.58 13.49
CA ARG A 29 -8.29 3.81 13.66
C ARG A 29 -8.15 2.38 13.20
N VAL A 30 -7.40 2.14 12.13
CA VAL A 30 -7.35 0.82 11.46
C VAL A 30 -6.23 -0.06 11.99
N PHE A 31 -5.11 0.52 12.45
CA PHE A 31 -3.94 -0.24 12.89
C PHE A 31 -3.79 -0.26 14.41
N THR A 32 -3.21 -1.37 14.92
CA THR A 32 -2.82 -1.44 16.33
C THR A 32 -1.61 -0.54 16.61
N ASP A 33 -1.33 -0.27 17.89
CA ASP A 33 -0.17 0.55 18.28
C ASP A 33 1.14 -0.07 17.82
N ASP A 34 1.24 -1.40 17.82
CA ASP A 34 2.43 -2.16 17.45
C ASP A 34 2.41 -2.64 15.99
N TYR A 35 1.63 -1.96 15.15
CA TYR A 35 1.51 -2.30 13.73
C TYR A 35 2.85 -2.36 13.02
N VAL A 36 3.00 -3.33 12.13
CA VAL A 36 4.19 -3.48 11.27
C VAL A 36 3.74 -3.67 9.83
N ASN A 37 4.36 -2.92 8.92
CA ASN A 37 4.18 -3.10 7.48
C ASN A 37 5.44 -3.73 6.90
N ARG A 38 5.31 -4.94 6.35
CA ARG A 38 6.41 -5.66 5.71
C ARG A 38 6.27 -5.55 4.20
N ASP A 39 7.20 -4.85 3.59
CA ASP A 39 7.21 -4.61 2.16
C ASP A 39 8.66 -4.68 1.67
N PRO A 40 9.04 -5.73 0.92
CA PRO A 40 10.42 -5.86 0.42
C PRO A 40 10.89 -4.70 -0.45
N ALA A 41 9.96 -3.96 -1.07
CA ALA A 41 10.28 -2.79 -1.88
C ALA A 41 10.57 -1.54 -1.04
N SER A 42 10.20 -1.53 0.23
CA SER A 42 10.50 -0.41 1.13
C SER A 42 11.95 -0.45 1.60
N PRO A 43 12.57 0.70 1.84
CA PRO A 43 13.91 0.73 2.45
C PRO A 43 13.92 -0.05 3.77
N GLY A 44 14.84 -1.02 3.88
CA GLY A 44 14.92 -1.90 5.05
C GLY A 44 13.90 -3.03 5.07
N GLY A 45 12.97 -3.10 4.12
CA GLY A 45 12.00 -4.19 3.98
C GLY A 45 10.88 -4.21 5.01
N CYS A 46 10.83 -3.26 5.93
CA CYS A 46 9.88 -3.24 7.03
C CYS A 46 9.76 -1.83 7.58
N VAL A 47 8.52 -1.45 7.92
CA VAL A 47 8.22 -0.17 8.57
C VAL A 47 7.45 -0.45 9.84
N GLU A 48 7.93 0.05 10.97
CA GLU A 48 7.33 -0.19 12.27
C GLU A 48 6.45 0.97 12.72
N GLY A 49 5.31 0.62 13.31
CA GLY A 49 4.38 1.57 13.91
C GLY A 49 3.54 2.35 12.92
N ARG A 50 2.50 2.99 13.45
CA ARG A 50 1.58 3.81 12.64
C ARG A 50 2.28 5.03 12.04
N GLU A 51 3.16 5.66 12.80
CA GLU A 51 3.88 6.84 12.32
C GLU A 51 4.86 6.50 11.19
N GLY A 52 5.56 5.35 11.32
CA GLY A 52 6.42 4.85 10.24
C GLY A 52 5.62 4.60 8.96
N PHE A 53 4.45 4.01 9.09
CA PHE A 53 3.57 3.78 7.94
C PHE A 53 3.08 5.08 7.31
N LYS A 54 2.71 6.08 8.11
CA LYS A 54 2.31 7.40 7.61
C LYS A 54 3.43 8.04 6.79
N HIS A 55 4.68 7.94 7.26
CA HIS A 55 5.84 8.45 6.53
C HIS A 55 6.04 7.72 5.19
N LEU A 56 5.85 6.40 5.17
CA LEU A 56 5.92 5.61 3.93
C LEU A 56 4.86 6.06 2.93
N VAL A 57 3.62 6.23 3.38
CA VAL A 57 2.52 6.70 2.52
C VAL A 57 2.84 8.09 1.96
N GLN A 58 3.34 9.00 2.78
CA GLN A 58 3.72 10.34 2.34
C GLN A 58 4.82 10.29 1.27
N ALA A 59 5.83 9.44 1.46
CA ALA A 59 6.91 9.28 0.48
C ALA A 59 6.39 8.76 -0.85
N LEU A 60 5.54 7.73 -0.83
CA LEU A 60 4.99 7.15 -2.05
C LEU A 60 3.99 8.08 -2.75
N ARG A 61 3.12 8.75 -2.00
CA ARG A 61 2.18 9.72 -2.58
C ARG A 61 2.89 10.99 -3.08
N GLY A 62 4.00 11.35 -2.46
CA GLY A 62 4.83 12.46 -2.95
C GLY A 62 5.53 12.13 -4.26
N ALA A 63 5.91 10.88 -4.46
CA ALA A 63 6.53 10.40 -5.70
C ALA A 63 5.48 10.14 -6.79
N PHE A 64 4.33 9.58 -6.43
CA PHE A 64 3.26 9.17 -7.34
C PHE A 64 2.00 9.96 -7.05
N HIS A 65 1.74 10.96 -7.90
CA HIS A 65 0.57 11.82 -7.78
C HIS A 65 -0.67 11.18 -8.40
N ASP A 66 -1.84 11.66 -8.02
CA ASP A 66 -3.12 11.18 -8.51
C ASP A 66 -3.31 9.67 -8.28
N MET A 67 -2.79 9.19 -7.15
CA MET A 67 -2.84 7.77 -6.80
C MET A 67 -4.28 7.31 -6.61
N ARG A 68 -4.63 6.21 -7.27
CA ARG A 68 -5.93 5.54 -7.13
C ARG A 68 -5.71 4.05 -6.91
N MET A 69 -6.26 3.54 -5.82
CA MET A 69 -6.20 2.12 -5.50
C MET A 69 -7.53 1.47 -5.86
N THR A 70 -7.47 0.37 -6.60
CA THR A 70 -8.62 -0.46 -6.91
C THR A 70 -8.45 -1.81 -6.24
N ILE A 71 -9.46 -2.25 -5.50
CA ILE A 71 -9.47 -3.58 -4.89
C ILE A 71 -10.08 -4.54 -5.90
N ASP A 72 -9.28 -5.49 -6.36
CA ASP A 72 -9.71 -6.43 -7.40
C ASP A 72 -10.37 -7.67 -6.80
N HIS A 73 -9.76 -8.28 -5.79
CA HIS A 73 -10.28 -9.46 -5.11
C HIS A 73 -9.86 -9.47 -3.65
N GLN A 74 -10.70 -10.06 -2.80
CA GLN A 74 -10.37 -10.26 -1.39
C GLN A 74 -10.77 -11.67 -0.95
N HIS A 75 -9.94 -12.26 -0.09
CA HIS A 75 -10.17 -13.55 0.51
C HIS A 75 -9.93 -13.45 2.01
N VAL A 76 -10.69 -14.19 2.80
CA VAL A 76 -10.56 -14.18 4.26
C VAL A 76 -10.35 -15.61 4.75
N ASP A 77 -9.36 -15.77 5.62
CA ASP A 77 -9.11 -16.99 6.36
C ASP A 77 -8.87 -16.62 7.82
N GLY A 78 -9.89 -16.78 8.66
CA GLY A 78 -9.82 -16.42 10.07
C GLY A 78 -9.51 -14.93 10.27
N ASP A 79 -8.37 -14.65 10.91
CA ASP A 79 -7.91 -13.28 11.18
C ASP A 79 -7.12 -12.66 10.04
N VAL A 80 -7.02 -13.35 8.90
CA VAL A 80 -6.22 -12.90 7.77
C VAL A 80 -7.13 -12.50 6.61
N VAL A 81 -6.89 -11.31 6.06
CA VAL A 81 -7.51 -10.85 4.81
C VAL A 81 -6.44 -10.71 3.75
N ILE A 82 -6.64 -11.38 2.62
CA ILE A 82 -5.76 -11.27 1.46
C ILE A 82 -6.45 -10.35 0.45
N THR A 83 -5.78 -9.29 0.05
CA THR A 83 -6.33 -8.29 -0.87
C THR A 83 -5.44 -8.17 -2.09
N GLU A 84 -6.03 -8.44 -3.27
CA GLU A 84 -5.38 -8.19 -4.56
C GLU A 84 -5.83 -6.82 -5.03
N TRP A 85 -4.86 -5.97 -5.41
CA TRP A 85 -5.14 -4.58 -5.75
C TRP A 85 -4.35 -4.12 -6.98
N THR A 86 -4.85 -3.05 -7.59
CA THR A 86 -4.19 -2.33 -8.67
C THR A 86 -4.07 -0.87 -8.26
N ALA A 87 -2.90 -0.28 -8.48
CA ALA A 87 -2.66 1.14 -8.23
C ALA A 87 -2.34 1.85 -9.54
N HIS A 88 -2.93 3.03 -9.75
CA HIS A 88 -2.63 3.93 -10.86
C HIS A 88 -2.10 5.23 -10.31
N ALA A 89 -1.06 5.79 -10.92
CA ALA A 89 -0.50 7.06 -10.49
C ALA A 89 0.39 7.68 -11.57
N VAL A 90 0.81 8.94 -11.33
CA VAL A 90 1.73 9.66 -12.21
C VAL A 90 3.03 9.91 -11.45
N HIS A 91 4.16 9.52 -12.05
CA HIS A 91 5.49 9.69 -11.43
C HIS A 91 5.93 11.16 -11.55
N ARG A 92 5.59 11.97 -10.55
CA ARG A 92 5.88 13.41 -10.54
C ARG A 92 6.86 13.86 -9.47
N GLY A 93 7.23 12.98 -8.55
CA GLY A 93 8.20 13.26 -7.49
C GLY A 93 9.30 12.25 -7.46
N SER A 94 10.40 12.58 -6.79
CA SER A 94 11.52 11.64 -6.62
C SER A 94 11.10 10.47 -5.73
N LEU A 95 11.47 9.25 -6.12
CA LEU A 95 11.25 8.05 -5.32
C LEU A 95 12.61 7.45 -4.94
N PHE A 96 12.97 7.52 -3.66
CA PHE A 96 14.22 6.93 -3.14
C PHE A 96 15.44 7.24 -4.03
N GLY A 97 15.55 8.49 -4.45
CA GLY A 97 16.65 8.94 -5.32
C GLY A 97 16.39 8.78 -6.82
N ILE A 98 15.29 8.19 -7.23
CA ILE A 98 14.92 8.06 -8.65
C ILE A 98 14.20 9.34 -9.07
N PRO A 99 14.72 10.10 -10.08
CA PRO A 99 14.10 11.33 -10.54
C PRO A 99 12.73 11.09 -11.18
N PRO A 100 11.79 12.06 -11.08
CA PRO A 100 10.46 11.92 -11.67
C PRO A 100 10.53 11.90 -13.21
N THR A 101 9.69 11.07 -13.83
CA THR A 101 9.60 10.94 -15.28
C THR A 101 8.39 11.67 -15.88
N GLY A 102 7.41 12.05 -15.06
CA GLY A 102 6.17 12.67 -15.49
C GLY A 102 5.17 11.72 -16.17
N LYS A 103 5.48 10.43 -16.23
CA LYS A 103 4.63 9.44 -16.91
C LYS A 103 3.66 8.78 -15.96
N SER A 104 2.47 8.45 -16.50
CA SER A 104 1.48 7.62 -15.81
C SER A 104 1.89 6.16 -15.85
N GLY A 105 1.57 5.42 -14.80
CA GLY A 105 1.81 3.99 -14.74
C GLY A 105 0.83 3.30 -13.81
N HIS A 106 0.89 1.98 -13.83
CA HIS A 106 0.11 1.17 -12.91
C HIS A 106 0.96 0.01 -12.40
N THR A 107 0.53 -0.55 -11.28
CA THR A 107 1.12 -1.76 -10.73
C THR A 107 0.04 -2.57 -10.03
N THR A 108 0.29 -3.86 -9.86
CA THR A 108 -0.56 -4.75 -9.10
C THR A 108 0.19 -5.27 -7.90
N GLY A 109 -0.55 -5.65 -6.88
CA GLY A 109 0.04 -6.23 -5.69
C GLY A 109 -0.96 -7.04 -4.88
N VAL A 110 -0.43 -7.67 -3.85
CA VAL A 110 -1.18 -8.45 -2.88
C VAL A 110 -0.75 -8.01 -1.49
N THR A 111 -1.72 -7.74 -0.64
CA THR A 111 -1.46 -7.45 0.77
C THR A 111 -2.13 -8.52 1.63
N ILE A 112 -1.37 -9.06 2.57
CA ILE A 112 -1.86 -10.00 3.56
C ILE A 112 -1.97 -9.23 4.87
N SER A 113 -3.22 -8.97 5.30
CA SER A 113 -3.51 -8.21 6.51
C SER A 113 -3.91 -9.15 7.63
N THR A 114 -3.17 -9.12 8.73
CA THR A 114 -3.46 -9.94 9.91
C THR A 114 -4.08 -9.06 10.98
N PHE A 115 -5.27 -9.44 11.42
CA PHE A 115 -6.04 -8.72 12.44
C PHE A 115 -5.68 -9.19 13.85
N ALA A 116 -5.69 -8.25 14.79
CA ALA A 116 -5.73 -8.52 16.22
C ALA A 116 -6.99 -7.80 16.74
N GLY A 117 -8.01 -8.57 17.08
CA GLY A 117 -9.34 -8.01 17.38
C GLY A 117 -9.94 -7.30 16.18
N ASP A 118 -10.28 -6.03 16.33
CA ASP A 118 -10.92 -5.22 15.29
C ASP A 118 -9.94 -4.29 14.56
N LYS A 119 -8.63 -4.50 14.74
CA LYS A 119 -7.60 -3.69 14.08
C LYS A 119 -6.56 -4.58 13.40
N ILE A 120 -5.90 -4.03 12.40
CA ILE A 120 -4.83 -4.71 11.68
C ILE A 120 -3.52 -4.54 12.46
N ARG A 121 -2.88 -5.66 12.78
CA ARG A 121 -1.59 -5.66 13.47
C ARG A 121 -0.41 -5.74 12.52
N GLU A 122 -0.56 -6.43 11.40
CA GLU A 122 0.52 -6.60 10.42
C GLU A 122 -0.05 -6.62 9.02
N ASP A 123 0.62 -5.92 8.12
CA ASP A 123 0.46 -6.08 6.67
C ASP A 123 1.74 -6.64 6.08
N ARG A 124 1.58 -7.57 5.16
CA ARG A 124 2.67 -8.03 4.29
C ARG A 124 2.26 -7.73 2.86
N ALA A 125 2.99 -6.83 2.20
CA ALA A 125 2.69 -6.40 0.85
C ALA A 125 3.75 -6.88 -0.12
N ILE A 126 3.33 -7.47 -1.23
CA ILE A 126 4.19 -7.84 -2.35
C ILE A 126 3.57 -7.21 -3.59
N TRP A 127 4.34 -6.42 -4.31
CA TRP A 127 3.82 -5.74 -5.50
C TRP A 127 4.87 -5.64 -6.60
N ASP A 128 4.40 -5.46 -7.83
CA ASP A 128 5.23 -5.44 -9.03
C ASP A 128 5.95 -4.10 -9.17
N THR A 129 6.98 -3.90 -8.36
CA THR A 129 7.79 -2.68 -8.35
C THR A 129 8.54 -2.51 -9.67
N PHE A 130 9.13 -3.60 -10.18
CA PHE A 130 9.84 -3.57 -11.45
C PHE A 130 8.94 -3.14 -12.60
N GLY A 131 7.73 -3.70 -12.65
CA GLY A 131 6.74 -3.33 -13.68
C GLY A 131 6.35 -1.86 -13.61
N LEU A 132 6.10 -1.33 -12.40
CA LEU A 132 5.76 0.08 -12.24
C LEU A 132 6.89 0.98 -12.74
N LEU A 133 8.11 0.74 -12.28
CA LEU A 133 9.26 1.58 -12.65
C LEU A 133 9.54 1.50 -14.15
N THR A 134 9.33 0.34 -14.77
CA THR A 134 9.45 0.19 -16.23
C THR A 134 8.36 0.98 -16.95
N ARG A 135 7.11 0.87 -16.51
CA ARG A 135 5.96 1.54 -17.15
C ARG A 135 6.04 3.06 -17.08
N VAL A 136 6.56 3.61 -15.97
CA VAL A 136 6.77 5.06 -15.87
C VAL A 136 8.08 5.52 -16.49
N GLY A 137 8.87 4.60 -17.05
CA GLY A 137 10.13 4.95 -17.74
C GLY A 137 11.30 5.22 -16.82
N ALA A 138 11.20 4.90 -15.52
CA ALA A 138 12.29 5.07 -14.56
C ALA A 138 13.37 3.98 -14.71
N LEU A 139 12.97 2.81 -15.21
CA LEU A 139 13.87 1.71 -15.53
C LEU A 139 13.70 1.32 -16.99
N THR A 140 14.83 1.00 -17.64
CA THR A 140 14.83 0.52 -19.02
C THR A 140 15.13 -0.97 -19.03
N LYS A 141 14.32 -1.75 -19.74
CA LYS A 141 14.60 -3.17 -19.90
C LYS A 141 15.84 -3.36 -20.74
N ALA A 142 16.76 -4.23 -20.31
CA ALA A 142 17.94 -4.60 -21.08
C ALA A 142 17.54 -5.46 -22.28
N GLY A 143 18.14 -5.24 -23.40
CA GLY A 143 17.97 -6.01 -24.62
C GLY A 143 17.16 -5.35 -25.67
#